data_ef2e9d285af80f3fa2e8a9bd0b5723b9
#
_entry.id   ef2e9d285af80f3fa2e8a9bd0b5723b9
#
_cell.length_a   1.000
_cell.length_b   1.000
_cell.length_c   1.000
_cell.angle_alpha   90.00
_cell.angle_beta   90.00
_cell.angle_gamma   90.00
#
_symmetry.space_group_name_H-M   'P 1'
#
loop_
_entity.id
_entity.type
_entity.pdbx_description
1 polymer ?
#
loop_
_entity_poly.entity_id
_entity_poly.type
_entity_poly.pdbx_seq_one_letter_code
_entity_poly.pdbx_strand_id
1 'polypeptide(L)'
;MPPRLVRKALNTYHHGDLRDALVQAAFQEAERGGPEAINISALAKKLGVSQPAPYRHFADREALLEAVTAEAFRQFNVILRELIDKPSKQSKLSRFAQATLAFGLQRNGIYRLMFASRTMACAPKGSELHKAAMETLALLIESLEAPAVGLLRERQAMKMWASLHGVVMLAEQGLLTGQAAGGVSREELVEDMVQEAKLALSVAMKAAERGAH
;
A
#
# COMPACT_ATOMS: atom_id res chain seq x y z
N MET A 1 59.24 15.78 -7.81
CA MET A 1 57.93 15.67 -8.47
C MET A 1 57.11 14.61 -7.80
N PRO A 2 56.01 14.92 -7.10
CA PRO A 2 55.12 13.91 -6.51
C PRO A 2 54.18 13.34 -7.59
N PRO A 3 53.79 12.07 -7.52
CA PRO A 3 52.97 11.42 -8.53
C PRO A 3 51.52 11.98 -8.50
N ARG A 4 50.98 12.24 -9.68
CA ARG A 4 49.57 12.63 -9.93
C ARG A 4 48.69 11.49 -9.49
N LEU A 5 47.84 11.74 -8.45
CA LEU A 5 46.73 10.89 -8.09
C LEU A 5 45.72 10.86 -9.25
N VAL A 6 45.60 9.71 -9.88
CA VAL A 6 44.56 9.41 -10.86
C VAL A 6 43.24 9.42 -10.13
N ARG A 7 42.39 10.40 -10.37
CA ARG A 7 41.00 10.40 -9.95
C ARG A 7 40.32 9.20 -10.60
N LYS A 8 40.04 8.19 -9.80
CA LYS A 8 39.23 7.03 -10.18
C LYS A 8 37.87 7.55 -10.65
N ALA A 9 37.55 7.36 -11.93
CA ALA A 9 36.26 7.73 -12.50
C ALA A 9 35.17 6.98 -11.72
N LEU A 10 34.31 7.76 -11.08
CA LEU A 10 33.12 7.27 -10.40
C LEU A 10 32.09 6.84 -11.44
N ASN A 11 31.74 5.57 -11.39
CA ASN A 11 30.48 4.96 -11.79
C ASN A 11 29.96 5.24 -13.20
N THR A 12 30.19 4.30 -14.09
CA THR A 12 29.26 4.00 -15.18
C THR A 12 27.93 3.55 -14.57
N TYR A 13 27.02 4.49 -14.39
CA TYR A 13 25.65 4.21 -14.00
C TYR A 13 24.99 3.47 -15.17
N HIS A 14 24.66 2.20 -15.01
CA HIS A 14 23.89 1.44 -15.98
C HIS A 14 22.49 2.06 -16.09
N HIS A 15 21.95 2.23 -17.30
CA HIS A 15 20.65 2.90 -17.54
C HIS A 15 19.47 2.26 -16.78
N GLY A 16 19.55 0.95 -16.42
CA GLY A 16 18.58 0.28 -15.56
C GLY A 16 18.60 0.78 -14.11
N ASP A 17 19.80 1.09 -13.60
CA ASP A 17 19.98 1.52 -12.19
C ASP A 17 19.38 2.91 -11.92
N LEU A 18 19.32 3.84 -12.91
CA LEU A 18 18.81 5.19 -12.66
C LEU A 18 17.28 5.21 -12.48
N ARG A 19 16.55 4.43 -13.26
CA ARG A 19 15.08 4.32 -13.11
C ARG A 19 14.73 3.84 -11.70
N ASP A 20 15.36 2.77 -11.27
CA ASP A 20 15.11 2.17 -9.96
C ASP A 20 15.62 3.07 -8.82
N ALA A 21 16.78 3.70 -8.99
CA ALA A 21 17.29 4.69 -8.05
C ALA A 21 16.34 5.89 -7.88
N LEU A 22 15.70 6.37 -8.97
CA LEU A 22 14.70 7.44 -8.92
C LEU A 22 13.45 6.99 -8.16
N VAL A 23 12.96 5.76 -8.42
CA VAL A 23 11.81 5.19 -7.69
C VAL A 23 12.13 5.07 -6.20
N GLN A 24 13.29 4.50 -5.84
CA GLN A 24 13.69 4.33 -4.44
C GLN A 24 13.90 5.69 -3.74
N ALA A 25 14.54 6.64 -4.38
CA ALA A 25 14.72 7.98 -3.82
C ALA A 25 13.39 8.71 -3.63
N ALA A 26 12.48 8.61 -4.60
CA ALA A 26 11.14 9.19 -4.51
C ALA A 26 10.29 8.49 -3.43
N PHE A 27 10.41 7.17 -3.30
CA PHE A 27 9.78 6.41 -2.23
C PHE A 27 10.19 6.92 -0.83
N GLN A 28 11.49 7.15 -0.62
CA GLN A 28 11.99 7.72 0.63
C GLN A 28 11.46 9.13 0.91
N GLU A 29 11.30 9.97 -0.12
CA GLU A 29 10.68 11.30 0.06
C GLU A 29 9.19 11.17 0.41
N ALA A 30 8.47 10.23 -0.24
CA ALA A 30 7.08 9.95 0.09
C ALA A 30 6.90 9.46 1.54
N GLU A 31 7.81 8.64 2.07
CA GLU A 31 7.77 8.21 3.48
C GLU A 31 7.85 9.39 4.45
N ARG A 32 8.61 10.43 4.11
CA ARG A 32 8.84 11.59 4.98
C ARG A 32 7.70 12.60 4.94
N GLY A 33 7.13 12.83 3.75
CA GLY A 33 6.19 13.94 3.55
C GLY A 33 5.03 13.65 2.61
N GLY A 34 4.79 12.37 2.28
CA GLY A 34 3.72 12.00 1.34
C GLY A 34 4.04 12.31 -0.12
N PRO A 35 3.07 12.18 -1.02
CA PRO A 35 3.25 12.39 -2.45
C PRO A 35 3.70 13.83 -2.81
N GLU A 36 3.39 14.80 -1.97
CA GLU A 36 3.73 16.21 -2.16
C GLU A 36 5.25 16.45 -2.04
N ALA A 37 5.96 15.64 -1.25
CA ALA A 37 7.41 15.74 -1.07
C ALA A 37 8.22 15.30 -2.30
N ILE A 38 7.61 14.61 -3.26
CA ILE A 38 8.29 14.13 -4.46
C ILE A 38 8.49 15.26 -5.46
N ASN A 39 9.77 15.64 -5.67
CA ASN A 39 10.19 16.64 -6.64
C ASN A 39 11.31 16.09 -7.54
N ILE A 40 11.04 15.95 -8.84
CA ILE A 40 11.99 15.34 -9.81
C ILE A 40 13.33 16.06 -9.84
N SER A 41 13.33 17.40 -9.80
CA SER A 41 14.57 18.20 -9.84
C SER A 41 15.42 17.99 -8.59
N ALA A 42 14.78 17.90 -7.43
CA ALA A 42 15.47 17.59 -6.17
C ALA A 42 16.05 16.17 -6.19
N LEU A 43 15.32 15.20 -6.74
CA LEU A 43 15.78 13.81 -6.90
C LEU A 43 16.98 13.72 -7.84
N ALA A 44 16.96 14.41 -8.99
CA ALA A 44 18.09 14.47 -9.91
C ALA A 44 19.35 15.00 -9.20
N LYS A 45 19.21 16.10 -8.42
CA LYS A 45 20.31 16.66 -7.62
C LYS A 45 20.80 15.68 -6.56
N LYS A 46 19.88 15.02 -5.84
CA LYS A 46 20.20 14.02 -4.80
C LYS A 46 20.98 12.85 -5.37
N LEU A 47 20.64 12.39 -6.56
CA LEU A 47 21.29 11.28 -7.26
C LEU A 47 22.54 11.70 -8.06
N GLY A 48 22.89 12.98 -8.09
CA GLY A 48 24.07 13.47 -8.80
C GLY A 48 23.97 13.38 -10.32
N VAL A 49 22.76 13.39 -10.89
CA VAL A 49 22.52 13.32 -12.33
C VAL A 49 22.05 14.68 -12.88
N SER A 50 22.14 14.85 -14.22
CA SER A 50 21.66 16.07 -14.88
C SER A 50 20.14 16.21 -14.77
N GLN A 51 19.63 17.45 -14.73
CA GLN A 51 18.18 17.74 -14.63
C GLN A 51 17.32 17.05 -15.70
N PRO A 52 17.74 16.89 -16.96
CA PRO A 52 16.96 16.16 -17.97
C PRO A 52 17.06 14.62 -17.86
N ALA A 53 17.98 14.06 -17.05
CA ALA A 53 18.17 12.61 -16.99
C ALA A 53 16.94 11.83 -16.50
N PRO A 54 16.19 12.27 -15.46
CA PRO A 54 14.96 11.58 -15.02
C PRO A 54 13.89 11.51 -16.11
N TYR A 55 13.76 12.52 -16.95
CA TYR A 55 12.75 12.60 -18.02
C TYR A 55 12.99 11.63 -19.18
N ARG A 56 14.16 10.95 -19.23
CA ARG A 56 14.41 9.82 -20.13
C ARG A 56 13.73 8.54 -19.66
N HIS A 57 13.36 8.47 -18.38
CA HIS A 57 12.74 7.30 -17.73
C HIS A 57 11.27 7.53 -17.37
N PHE A 58 10.90 8.77 -17.07
CA PHE A 58 9.54 9.16 -16.67
C PHE A 58 9.15 10.41 -17.46
N ALA A 59 8.07 10.31 -18.23
CA ALA A 59 7.60 11.41 -19.09
C ALA A 59 7.32 12.68 -18.27
N ASP A 60 6.78 12.48 -17.06
CA ASP A 60 6.42 13.54 -16.14
C ASP A 60 6.47 13.05 -14.67
N ARG A 61 6.03 13.92 -13.77
CA ARG A 61 5.93 13.59 -12.33
C ARG A 61 4.92 12.48 -12.05
N GLU A 62 3.82 12.46 -12.77
CA GLU A 62 2.75 11.48 -12.56
C GLU A 62 3.23 10.07 -12.94
N ALA A 63 3.99 9.91 -14.02
CA ALA A 63 4.62 8.65 -14.39
C ALA A 63 5.59 8.13 -13.31
N LEU A 64 6.34 9.03 -12.66
CA LEU A 64 7.16 8.65 -11.50
C LEU A 64 6.30 8.27 -10.31
N LEU A 65 5.25 9.04 -9.98
CA LEU A 65 4.32 8.72 -8.91
C LEU A 65 3.65 7.35 -9.11
N GLU A 66 3.25 7.03 -10.34
CA GLU A 66 2.68 5.71 -10.66
C GLU A 66 3.67 4.59 -10.34
N ALA A 67 4.93 4.72 -10.75
CA ALA A 67 5.96 3.71 -10.48
C ALA A 67 6.26 3.57 -8.97
N VAL A 68 6.33 4.69 -8.23
CA VAL A 68 6.53 4.68 -6.76
C VAL A 68 5.34 4.07 -6.04
N THR A 69 4.12 4.37 -6.49
CA THR A 69 2.89 3.79 -5.92
C THR A 69 2.82 2.29 -6.18
N ALA A 70 3.20 1.83 -7.38
CA ALA A 70 3.29 0.41 -7.69
C ALA A 70 4.29 -0.31 -6.78
N GLU A 71 5.45 0.31 -6.52
CA GLU A 71 6.45 -0.23 -5.59
C GLU A 71 5.91 -0.28 -4.15
N ALA A 72 5.18 0.75 -3.73
CA ALA A 72 4.55 0.79 -2.41
C ALA A 72 3.55 -0.38 -2.22
N PHE A 73 2.72 -0.64 -3.22
CA PHE A 73 1.81 -1.80 -3.20
C PHE A 73 2.57 -3.12 -3.17
N ARG A 74 3.65 -3.28 -3.97
CA ARG A 74 4.47 -4.51 -3.96
C ARG A 74 5.05 -4.77 -2.57
N GLN A 75 5.65 -3.77 -1.93
CA GLN A 75 6.20 -3.92 -0.57
C GLN A 75 5.10 -4.25 0.45
N PHE A 76 3.94 -3.61 0.34
CA PHE A 76 2.81 -3.90 1.21
C PHE A 76 2.28 -5.33 1.00
N ASN A 77 2.18 -5.80 -0.24
CA ASN A 77 1.76 -7.17 -0.57
C ASN A 77 2.72 -8.22 0.01
N VAL A 78 4.03 -7.97 -0.01
CA VAL A 78 5.02 -8.86 0.64
C VAL A 78 4.76 -8.96 2.13
N ILE A 79 4.57 -7.83 2.82
CA ILE A 79 4.25 -7.79 4.26
C ILE A 79 2.95 -8.55 4.55
N LEU A 80 1.91 -8.30 3.75
CA LEU A 80 0.62 -8.97 3.92
C LEU A 80 0.75 -10.49 3.74
N ARG A 81 1.43 -10.93 2.67
CA ARG A 81 1.64 -12.35 2.37
C ARG A 81 2.34 -13.06 3.52
N GLU A 82 3.46 -12.51 3.99
CA GLU A 82 4.21 -13.08 5.11
C GLU A 82 3.36 -13.20 6.39
N LEU A 83 2.53 -12.21 6.69
CA LEU A 83 1.67 -12.23 7.87
C LEU A 83 0.46 -13.17 7.72
N ILE A 84 -0.15 -13.25 6.53
CA ILE A 84 -1.30 -14.11 6.26
C ILE A 84 -0.90 -15.59 6.28
N ASP A 85 0.26 -15.92 5.70
CA ASP A 85 0.71 -17.31 5.56
C ASP A 85 1.37 -17.86 6.83
N LYS A 86 1.75 -17.00 7.77
CA LYS A 86 2.37 -17.42 9.03
C LYS A 86 1.37 -18.21 9.88
N PRO A 87 1.74 -19.40 10.42
CA PRO A 87 0.92 -20.14 11.35
C PRO A 87 0.52 -19.28 12.58
N SER A 88 -0.77 -19.17 12.87
CA SER A 88 -1.27 -18.33 13.96
C SER A 88 -2.63 -18.83 14.46
N LYS A 89 -2.97 -18.51 15.72
CA LYS A 89 -4.31 -18.68 16.27
C LYS A 89 -5.30 -17.62 15.77
N GLN A 90 -4.78 -16.47 15.30
CA GLN A 90 -5.60 -15.41 14.69
C GLN A 90 -6.01 -15.80 13.28
N SER A 91 -7.21 -15.41 12.85
CA SER A 91 -7.66 -15.59 11.48
C SER A 91 -6.83 -14.77 10.50
N LYS A 92 -6.78 -15.19 9.24
CA LYS A 92 -6.11 -14.42 8.17
C LYS A 92 -6.66 -13.00 8.07
N LEU A 93 -7.98 -12.84 8.18
CA LEU A 93 -8.63 -11.53 8.12
C LEU A 93 -8.19 -10.60 9.26
N SER A 94 -8.10 -11.10 10.50
CA SER A 94 -7.62 -10.30 11.64
C SER A 94 -6.18 -9.85 11.42
N ARG A 95 -5.31 -10.73 10.92
CA ARG A 95 -3.91 -10.39 10.59
C ARG A 95 -3.79 -9.39 9.45
N PHE A 96 -4.59 -9.55 8.38
CA PHE A 96 -4.67 -8.58 7.29
C PHE A 96 -5.07 -7.20 7.80
N ALA A 97 -6.13 -7.14 8.61
CA ALA A 97 -6.67 -5.89 9.13
C ALA A 97 -5.67 -5.17 10.06
N GLN A 98 -5.06 -5.91 10.98
CA GLN A 98 -4.03 -5.38 11.88
C GLN A 98 -2.77 -4.92 11.12
N ALA A 99 -2.33 -5.67 10.12
CA ALA A 99 -1.20 -5.28 9.27
C ALA A 99 -1.50 -3.99 8.48
N THR A 100 -2.72 -3.86 7.96
CA THR A 100 -3.15 -2.65 7.25
C THR A 100 -3.17 -1.44 8.16
N LEU A 101 -3.72 -1.56 9.37
CA LEU A 101 -3.72 -0.49 10.37
C LEU A 101 -2.28 -0.10 10.75
N ALA A 102 -1.44 -1.09 11.08
CA ALA A 102 -0.05 -0.84 11.48
C ALA A 102 0.75 -0.16 10.35
N PHE A 103 0.62 -0.65 9.11
CA PHE A 103 1.28 -0.05 7.95
C PHE A 103 0.84 1.40 7.72
N GLY A 104 -0.48 1.67 7.74
CA GLY A 104 -1.02 3.01 7.53
C GLY A 104 -0.56 4.01 8.58
N LEU A 105 -0.44 3.59 9.85
CA LEU A 105 0.00 4.46 10.94
C LEU A 105 1.52 4.67 10.97
N GLN A 106 2.29 3.62 10.69
CA GLN A 106 3.76 3.69 10.73
C GLN A 106 4.36 4.33 9.47
N ARG A 107 3.71 4.15 8.31
CA ARG A 107 4.16 4.61 6.99
C ARG A 107 3.11 5.49 6.32
N ASN A 108 2.57 6.44 7.06
CA ASN A 108 1.41 7.22 6.62
C ASN A 108 1.67 7.97 5.30
N GLY A 109 2.85 8.51 5.07
CA GLY A 109 3.20 9.17 3.81
C GLY A 109 3.07 8.23 2.60
N ILE A 110 3.51 6.98 2.74
CA ILE A 110 3.35 5.94 1.72
C ILE A 110 1.88 5.53 1.60
N TYR A 111 1.18 5.35 2.72
CA TYR A 111 -0.24 5.00 2.72
C TYR A 111 -1.08 6.06 1.99
N ARG A 112 -0.81 7.36 2.22
CA ARG A 112 -1.45 8.46 1.51
C ARG A 112 -1.13 8.44 0.00
N LEU A 113 0.11 8.13 -0.37
CA LEU A 113 0.49 7.95 -1.78
C LEU A 113 -0.34 6.85 -2.44
N MET A 114 -0.52 5.71 -1.76
CA MET A 114 -1.26 4.55 -2.28
C MET A 114 -2.76 4.83 -2.43
N PHE A 115 -3.39 5.46 -1.44
CA PHE A 115 -4.86 5.47 -1.31
C PHE A 115 -5.51 6.85 -1.33
N ALA A 116 -4.81 7.90 -0.93
CA ALA A 116 -5.35 9.26 -0.88
C ALA A 116 -4.93 10.11 -2.09
N SER A 117 -4.01 9.62 -2.94
CA SER A 117 -3.63 10.29 -4.17
C SER A 117 -4.52 9.90 -5.36
N ARG A 118 -4.61 10.77 -6.37
CA ARG A 118 -5.32 10.46 -7.61
C ARG A 118 -4.62 9.41 -8.48
N THR A 119 -3.36 9.10 -8.19
CA THR A 119 -2.52 8.19 -8.97
C THR A 119 -3.18 6.83 -9.15
N MET A 120 -3.73 6.24 -8.08
CA MET A 120 -4.43 4.95 -8.15
C MET A 120 -5.70 5.02 -9.01
N ALA A 121 -6.50 6.08 -8.85
CA ALA A 121 -7.77 6.24 -9.58
C ALA A 121 -7.56 6.44 -11.10
N CYS A 122 -6.40 6.96 -11.50
CA CYS A 122 -6.03 7.21 -12.89
C CYS A 122 -5.17 6.08 -13.50
N ALA A 123 -4.82 5.06 -12.74
CA ALA A 123 -3.95 3.97 -13.22
C ALA A 123 -4.59 3.21 -14.39
N PRO A 124 -3.90 3.07 -15.53
CA PRO A 124 -4.41 2.30 -16.65
C PRO A 124 -4.64 0.83 -16.27
N LYS A 125 -5.71 0.22 -16.80
CA LYS A 125 -5.95 -1.21 -16.60
C LYS A 125 -4.75 -2.01 -17.14
N GLY A 126 -4.24 -2.93 -16.32
CA GLY A 126 -3.11 -3.78 -16.67
C GLY A 126 -1.74 -3.13 -16.49
N SER A 127 -1.67 -1.85 -16.05
CA SER A 127 -0.39 -1.25 -15.63
C SER A 127 0.19 -1.98 -14.41
N GLU A 128 1.46 -1.77 -14.12
CA GLU A 128 2.13 -2.36 -12.95
C GLU A 128 1.47 -1.91 -11.63
N LEU A 129 1.04 -0.66 -11.57
CA LEU A 129 0.27 -0.15 -10.41
C LEU A 129 -1.06 -0.88 -10.28
N HIS A 130 -1.82 -1.01 -11.37
CA HIS A 130 -3.11 -1.70 -11.34
C HIS A 130 -2.96 -3.16 -10.90
N LYS A 131 -1.95 -3.89 -11.43
CA LYS A 131 -1.66 -5.28 -11.04
C LYS A 131 -1.34 -5.40 -9.55
N ALA A 132 -0.43 -4.56 -9.04
CA ALA A 132 -0.01 -4.59 -7.64
C ALA A 132 -1.17 -4.25 -6.68
N ALA A 133 -2.01 -3.29 -7.03
CA ALA A 133 -3.19 -2.95 -6.25
C ALA A 133 -4.26 -4.05 -6.27
N MET A 134 -4.48 -4.69 -7.42
CA MET A 134 -5.40 -5.83 -7.53
C MET A 134 -4.93 -7.04 -6.74
N GLU A 135 -3.61 -7.25 -6.60
CA GLU A 135 -3.05 -8.27 -5.72
C GLU A 135 -3.40 -8.00 -4.25
N THR A 136 -3.33 -6.75 -3.78
CA THR A 136 -3.76 -6.39 -2.42
C THR A 136 -5.23 -6.75 -2.18
N LEU A 137 -6.11 -6.45 -3.15
CA LEU A 137 -7.52 -6.83 -3.06
C LEU A 137 -7.69 -8.35 -3.06
N ALA A 138 -6.94 -9.08 -3.87
CA ALA A 138 -6.98 -10.54 -3.90
C ALA A 138 -6.56 -11.15 -2.55
N LEU A 139 -5.52 -10.60 -1.89
CA LEU A 139 -5.10 -11.00 -0.55
C LEU A 139 -6.19 -10.76 0.50
N LEU A 140 -6.91 -9.64 0.41
CA LEU A 140 -8.05 -9.38 1.29
C LEU A 140 -9.17 -10.40 1.06
N ILE A 141 -9.53 -10.69 -0.18
CA ILE A 141 -10.55 -11.69 -0.52
C ILE A 141 -10.14 -13.09 -0.02
N GLU A 142 -8.87 -13.47 -0.21
CA GLU A 142 -8.31 -14.72 0.33
C GLU A 142 -8.43 -14.79 1.85
N SER A 143 -8.17 -13.66 2.53
CA SER A 143 -8.19 -13.57 4.00
C SER A 143 -9.59 -13.76 4.61
N LEU A 144 -10.65 -13.61 3.83
CA LEU A 144 -12.02 -13.86 4.31
C LEU A 144 -12.29 -15.36 4.56
N GLU A 145 -11.48 -16.27 4.02
CA GLU A 145 -11.57 -17.73 4.24
C GLU A 145 -12.99 -18.30 4.02
N ALA A 146 -13.75 -17.68 3.12
CA ALA A 146 -15.13 -18.04 2.83
C ALA A 146 -15.29 -18.61 1.42
N PRO A 147 -16.20 -19.57 1.21
CA PRO A 147 -16.50 -20.07 -0.12
C PRO A 147 -17.07 -18.97 -1.03
N ALA A 148 -16.93 -19.16 -2.34
CA ALA A 148 -17.52 -18.25 -3.32
C ALA A 148 -19.04 -18.46 -3.37
N VAL A 149 -19.80 -17.53 -2.78
CA VAL A 149 -21.26 -17.48 -2.87
C VAL A 149 -21.64 -16.20 -3.59
N GLY A 150 -21.79 -16.29 -4.90
CA GLY A 150 -22.02 -15.12 -5.75
C GLY A 150 -20.93 -14.06 -5.55
N LEU A 151 -21.31 -12.79 -5.37
CA LEU A 151 -20.40 -11.66 -5.11
C LEU A 151 -20.27 -11.33 -3.61
N LEU A 152 -20.57 -12.27 -2.72
CA LEU A 152 -20.60 -11.97 -1.28
C LEU A 152 -19.20 -11.65 -0.73
N ARG A 153 -18.19 -12.43 -1.11
CA ARG A 153 -16.80 -12.20 -0.68
C ARG A 153 -16.29 -10.85 -1.14
N GLU A 154 -16.51 -10.54 -2.40
CA GLU A 154 -16.08 -9.28 -3.01
C GLU A 154 -16.75 -8.08 -2.31
N ARG A 155 -18.04 -8.19 -1.99
CA ARG A 155 -18.77 -7.15 -1.22
C ARG A 155 -18.22 -6.99 0.19
N GLN A 156 -17.92 -8.10 0.89
CA GLN A 156 -17.33 -8.04 2.23
C GLN A 156 -15.89 -7.50 2.19
N ALA A 157 -15.10 -7.88 1.17
CA ALA A 157 -13.77 -7.33 0.98
C ALA A 157 -13.84 -5.81 0.76
N MET A 158 -14.74 -5.32 -0.09
CA MET A 158 -14.89 -3.88 -0.32
C MET A 158 -15.37 -3.11 0.92
N LYS A 159 -16.28 -3.68 1.72
CA LYS A 159 -16.69 -3.09 2.99
C LYS A 159 -15.52 -3.01 3.95
N MET A 160 -14.79 -4.12 4.15
CA MET A 160 -13.61 -4.18 5.01
C MET A 160 -12.55 -3.18 4.58
N TRP A 161 -12.26 -3.12 3.28
CA TRP A 161 -11.34 -2.13 2.71
C TRP A 161 -11.74 -0.69 3.05
N ALA A 162 -13.00 -0.31 2.75
CA ALA A 162 -13.49 1.04 3.00
C ALA A 162 -13.44 1.40 4.49
N SER A 163 -13.80 0.47 5.36
CA SER A 163 -13.78 0.68 6.81
C SER A 163 -12.35 0.79 7.35
N LEU A 164 -11.44 -0.10 6.94
CA LEU A 164 -10.02 -0.03 7.33
C LEU A 164 -9.37 1.27 6.87
N HIS A 165 -9.63 1.68 5.62
CA HIS A 165 -9.14 2.96 5.12
C HIS A 165 -9.68 4.13 5.94
N GLY A 166 -10.97 4.13 6.28
CA GLY A 166 -11.57 5.14 7.15
C GLY A 166 -10.91 5.20 8.53
N VAL A 167 -10.68 4.04 9.18
CA VAL A 167 -10.00 3.97 10.47
C VAL A 167 -8.58 4.54 10.39
N VAL A 168 -7.79 4.16 9.38
CA VAL A 168 -6.43 4.68 9.21
C VAL A 168 -6.43 6.20 9.01
N MET A 169 -7.30 6.71 8.14
CA MET A 169 -7.37 8.15 7.84
C MET A 169 -7.81 8.98 9.05
N LEU A 170 -8.82 8.50 9.80
CA LEU A 170 -9.27 9.16 11.03
C LEU A 170 -8.21 9.10 12.13
N ALA A 171 -7.51 7.99 12.25
CA ALA A 171 -6.44 7.84 13.24
C ALA A 171 -5.23 8.75 12.91
N GLU A 172 -4.87 8.88 11.63
CA GLU A 172 -3.83 9.81 11.18
C GLU A 172 -4.15 11.26 11.56
N GLN A 173 -5.42 11.64 11.45
CA GLN A 173 -5.91 12.98 11.82
C GLN A 173 -6.06 13.18 13.34
N GLY A 174 -5.76 12.18 14.15
CA GLY A 174 -5.91 12.24 15.61
C GLY A 174 -7.37 12.12 16.09
N LEU A 175 -8.32 11.81 15.21
CA LEU A 175 -9.75 11.73 15.55
C LEU A 175 -10.14 10.44 16.27
N LEU A 176 -9.28 9.41 16.23
CA LEU A 176 -9.47 8.15 16.96
C LEU A 176 -8.51 8.06 18.16
N THR A 177 -8.46 9.10 18.97
CA THR A 177 -7.61 9.15 20.18
C THR A 177 -8.43 9.54 21.40
N GLY A 178 -8.37 8.76 22.47
CA GLY A 178 -8.92 9.08 23.78
C GLY A 178 -10.41 9.47 23.76
N GLN A 179 -10.74 10.64 24.31
CA GLN A 179 -12.14 11.11 24.41
C GLN A 179 -12.82 11.38 23.06
N ALA A 180 -12.07 11.72 22.00
CA ALA A 180 -12.63 11.97 20.68
C ALA A 180 -13.30 10.71 20.07
N ALA A 181 -12.85 9.53 20.47
CA ALA A 181 -13.38 8.25 20.00
C ALA A 181 -14.36 7.61 21.02
N GLY A 182 -14.85 8.36 22.01
CA GLY A 182 -15.75 7.81 23.04
C GLY A 182 -15.11 6.72 23.89
N GLY A 183 -13.79 6.65 23.97
CA GLY A 183 -13.03 5.65 24.72
C GLY A 183 -12.76 4.35 23.95
N VAL A 184 -13.24 4.21 22.71
CA VAL A 184 -12.98 3.03 21.85
C VAL A 184 -11.63 3.17 21.20
N SER A 185 -10.78 2.16 21.28
CA SER A 185 -9.50 2.13 20.59
C SER A 185 -9.68 1.76 19.11
N ARG A 186 -8.75 2.19 18.26
CA ARG A 186 -8.74 1.81 16.84
C ARG A 186 -8.51 0.32 16.64
N GLU A 187 -7.79 -0.31 17.54
CA GLU A 187 -7.54 -1.75 17.58
C GLU A 187 -8.84 -2.53 17.86
N GLU A 188 -9.65 -2.06 18.81
CA GLU A 188 -11.00 -2.61 19.09
C GLU A 188 -11.93 -2.42 17.89
N LEU A 189 -11.98 -1.23 17.27
CA LEU A 189 -12.78 -1.01 16.06
C LEU A 189 -12.41 -1.98 14.94
N VAL A 190 -11.12 -2.21 14.73
CA VAL A 190 -10.66 -3.14 13.68
C VAL A 190 -11.07 -4.58 14.02
N GLU A 191 -10.99 -5.01 15.27
CA GLU A 191 -11.42 -6.34 15.66
C GLU A 191 -12.94 -6.51 15.53
N ASP A 192 -13.74 -5.53 15.92
CA ASP A 192 -15.21 -5.52 15.73
C ASP A 192 -15.58 -5.67 14.24
N MET A 193 -14.92 -4.90 13.37
CA MET A 193 -15.10 -5.01 11.91
C MET A 193 -14.78 -6.41 11.38
N VAL A 194 -13.73 -7.05 11.90
CA VAL A 194 -13.37 -8.43 11.55
C VAL A 194 -14.45 -9.41 12.00
N GLN A 195 -14.98 -9.27 13.22
CA GLN A 195 -16.03 -10.14 13.73
C GLN A 195 -17.36 -9.96 12.97
N GLU A 196 -17.74 -8.73 12.66
CA GLU A 196 -18.91 -8.43 11.83
C GLU A 196 -18.82 -9.06 10.42
N ALA A 197 -17.65 -8.96 9.77
CA ALA A 197 -17.43 -9.57 8.47
C ALA A 197 -17.57 -11.10 8.52
N LYS A 198 -16.98 -11.74 9.53
CA LYS A 198 -17.10 -13.20 9.75
C LYS A 198 -18.54 -13.63 9.99
N LEU A 199 -19.27 -12.88 10.83
CA LEU A 199 -20.67 -13.16 11.12
C LEU A 199 -21.52 -13.04 9.85
N ALA A 200 -21.36 -11.98 9.08
CA ALA A 200 -22.08 -11.77 7.82
C ALA A 200 -21.85 -12.92 6.83
N LEU A 201 -20.60 -13.38 6.69
CA LEU A 201 -20.24 -14.51 5.84
C LEU A 201 -20.89 -15.81 6.35
N SER A 202 -20.83 -16.09 7.66
CA SER A 202 -21.43 -17.27 8.28
C SER A 202 -22.94 -17.34 8.07
N VAL A 203 -23.65 -16.23 8.26
CA VAL A 203 -25.10 -16.13 8.06
C VAL A 203 -25.48 -16.41 6.61
N ALA A 204 -24.75 -15.82 5.66
CA ALA A 204 -25.03 -16.00 4.26
C ALA A 204 -24.72 -17.44 3.77
N MET A 205 -23.69 -18.08 4.29
CA MET A 205 -23.38 -19.49 4.00
C MET A 205 -24.53 -20.41 4.44
N LYS A 206 -25.01 -20.24 5.69
CA LYS A 206 -26.17 -21.01 6.21
C LYS A 206 -27.44 -20.78 5.40
N ALA A 207 -27.66 -19.57 4.90
CA ALA A 207 -28.80 -19.25 4.04
C ALA A 207 -28.69 -19.94 2.67
N ALA A 208 -27.50 -19.98 2.08
CA ALA A 208 -27.25 -20.66 0.81
C ALA A 208 -27.45 -22.18 0.91
N GLU A 209 -27.00 -22.81 2.01
CA GLU A 209 -27.20 -24.25 2.27
C GLU A 209 -28.68 -24.60 2.42
N ARG A 210 -29.49 -23.74 3.07
CA ARG A 210 -30.95 -23.95 3.22
C ARG A 210 -31.74 -23.73 1.95
N GLY A 211 -31.27 -22.90 1.02
CA GLY A 211 -31.92 -22.66 -0.27
C GLY A 211 -31.57 -23.68 -1.35
N ALA A 212 -30.61 -24.59 -1.07
CA ALA A 212 -30.21 -25.68 -1.97
C ALA A 212 -30.96 -26.99 -1.70
N HIS A 213 -31.83 -27.02 -0.71
CA HIS A 213 -32.76 -28.10 -0.38
C HIS A 213 -34.21 -27.70 -0.64
#